data_f7be8215dabeafdb68d10ac1014ab8e1
#
_entry.id   f7be8215dabeafdb68d10ac1014ab8e1
#
_cell.length_a   1.000
_cell.length_b   1.000
_cell.length_c   1.000
_cell.angle_alpha   90.00
_cell.angle_beta   90.00
_cell.angle_gamma   90.00
#
_symmetry.space_group_name_H-M   'P 1'
#
loop_
_entity.id
_entity.type
_entity.pdbx_description
1 polymer ?
#
loop_
_entity_poly.entity_id
_entity_poly.type
_entity_poly.pdbx_seq_one_letter_code
_entity_poly.pdbx_strand_id
1 'polypeptide(L)'
;MNYKQKIDQLKQNGYALDLGNVISQSIENYKKIAITAGGAIMLASIVIGALVFGSLAITIGFGDFASKMADFHVSNFSIITLLLYVAGTSLFGALMYPFTAGLIKMAHEAETGREVNLSMIFDHYKSEFFKELFTAGLLISLGTEIVVVLFQYLHMDFIGTIITYAIAFITVFTIPLIIFGQNKAMEAILNSIALLFKQPFVILIALIVSGLIAFVGIIALCIGIFFTVPIVYSTYYILYKNIVGVENKTEIDDIGSISDL
;
A
#
# COMPACT_ATOMS: atom_id res chain seq x y z
N MET A 1 15.72 2.12 -23.42
CA MET A 1 16.20 3.14 -22.44
C MET A 1 16.23 2.47 -21.10
N ASN A 2 17.34 2.54 -20.35
CA ASN A 2 17.40 1.89 -19.02
C ASN A 2 16.38 2.56 -18.08
N TYR A 3 15.72 1.77 -17.22
CA TYR A 3 14.74 2.21 -16.26
C TYR A 3 15.19 3.42 -15.39
N LYS A 4 16.45 3.40 -14.91
CA LYS A 4 17.01 4.54 -14.16
C LYS A 4 17.04 5.85 -14.98
N GLN A 5 17.43 5.79 -16.23
CA GLN A 5 17.43 6.96 -17.12
C GLN A 5 16.03 7.50 -17.32
N LYS A 6 15.02 6.63 -17.40
CA LYS A 6 13.61 7.03 -17.51
C LYS A 6 13.14 7.77 -16.27
N ILE A 7 13.43 7.25 -15.08
CA ILE A 7 13.09 7.92 -13.81
C ILE A 7 13.78 9.28 -13.71
N ASP A 8 15.06 9.38 -14.08
CA ASP A 8 15.78 10.65 -14.02
C ASP A 8 15.24 11.68 -15.01
N GLN A 9 14.84 11.25 -16.21
CA GLN A 9 14.15 12.12 -17.17
C GLN A 9 12.80 12.62 -16.65
N LEU A 10 12.00 11.73 -16.03
CA LEU A 10 10.71 12.11 -15.43
C LEU A 10 10.90 13.10 -14.26
N LYS A 11 11.97 12.94 -13.47
CA LYS A 11 12.31 13.90 -12.41
C LYS A 11 12.73 15.27 -12.97
N GLN A 12 13.44 15.30 -14.09
CA GLN A 12 13.89 16.55 -14.70
C GLN A 12 12.77 17.26 -15.46
N ASN A 13 12.16 16.53 -16.39
CA ASN A 13 11.21 17.12 -17.37
C ASN A 13 9.76 17.08 -16.88
N GLY A 14 9.44 16.32 -15.83
CA GLY A 14 8.07 16.05 -15.42
C GLY A 14 7.35 15.08 -16.38
N TYR A 15 6.05 14.95 -16.18
CA TYR A 15 5.14 14.15 -16.99
C TYR A 15 3.74 14.78 -16.98
N ALA A 16 2.89 14.40 -17.90
CA ALA A 16 1.50 14.83 -17.93
C ALA A 16 0.58 13.63 -17.63
N LEU A 17 -0.39 13.84 -16.73
CA LEU A 17 -1.45 12.89 -16.42
C LEU A 17 -2.79 13.50 -16.82
N ASP A 18 -3.60 12.72 -17.51
CA ASP A 18 -5.01 13.02 -17.70
C ASP A 18 -5.83 12.35 -16.59
N LEU A 19 -6.46 13.17 -15.76
CA LEU A 19 -7.22 12.69 -14.59
C LEU A 19 -8.39 11.79 -15.01
N GLY A 20 -9.13 12.16 -16.07
CA GLY A 20 -10.27 11.39 -16.55
C GLY A 20 -9.85 10.01 -17.03
N ASN A 21 -8.75 9.96 -17.77
CA ASN A 21 -8.17 8.71 -18.25
C ASN A 21 -7.68 7.82 -17.09
N VAL A 22 -6.99 8.39 -16.09
CA VAL A 22 -6.56 7.66 -14.89
C VAL A 22 -7.74 7.06 -14.17
N ILE A 23 -8.80 7.84 -13.90
CA ILE A 23 -10.00 7.35 -13.20
C ILE A 23 -10.69 6.27 -14.01
N SER A 24 -10.91 6.46 -15.31
CA SER A 24 -11.56 5.48 -16.19
C SER A 24 -10.79 4.16 -16.20
N GLN A 25 -9.47 4.19 -16.43
CA GLN A 25 -8.64 2.99 -16.42
C GLN A 25 -8.63 2.31 -15.05
N SER A 26 -8.62 3.08 -13.96
CA SER A 26 -8.66 2.53 -12.60
C SER A 26 -9.96 1.79 -12.33
N ILE A 27 -11.10 2.33 -12.76
CA ILE A 27 -12.41 1.67 -12.62
C ILE A 27 -12.49 0.40 -13.48
N GLU A 28 -11.99 0.44 -14.71
CA GLU A 28 -11.97 -0.74 -15.59
C GLU A 28 -11.09 -1.87 -15.04
N ASN A 29 -9.90 -1.53 -14.56
CA ASN A 29 -8.99 -2.47 -13.93
C ASN A 29 -9.59 -3.04 -12.63
N TYR A 30 -10.14 -2.16 -11.79
CA TYR A 30 -10.82 -2.53 -10.54
C TYR A 30 -11.92 -3.59 -10.76
N LYS A 31 -12.78 -3.42 -11.76
CA LYS A 31 -13.85 -4.39 -12.07
C LYS A 31 -13.32 -5.80 -12.27
N LYS A 32 -12.11 -5.95 -12.79
CA LYS A 32 -11.47 -7.24 -13.05
C LYS A 32 -10.95 -7.90 -11.76
N ILE A 33 -10.52 -7.11 -10.76
CA ILE A 33 -9.90 -7.62 -9.53
C ILE A 33 -10.81 -7.56 -8.30
N ALA A 34 -11.94 -6.85 -8.37
CA ALA A 34 -12.79 -6.53 -7.22
C ALA A 34 -13.12 -7.75 -6.36
N ILE A 35 -13.54 -8.86 -6.97
CA ILE A 35 -13.93 -10.07 -6.24
C ILE A 35 -12.72 -10.78 -5.64
N THR A 36 -11.67 -11.00 -6.43
CA THR A 36 -10.49 -11.76 -5.99
C THR A 36 -9.69 -10.97 -4.95
N ALA A 37 -9.37 -9.70 -5.23
CA ALA A 37 -8.65 -8.84 -4.29
C ALA A 37 -9.51 -8.52 -3.06
N GLY A 38 -10.82 -8.30 -3.23
CA GLY A 38 -11.75 -8.07 -2.14
C GLY A 38 -11.88 -9.28 -1.21
N GLY A 39 -11.99 -10.47 -1.78
CA GLY A 39 -11.96 -11.73 -1.04
C GLY A 39 -10.65 -11.93 -0.26
N ALA A 40 -9.52 -11.59 -0.88
CA ALA A 40 -8.21 -11.66 -0.24
C ALA A 40 -8.10 -10.70 0.97
N ILE A 41 -8.55 -9.45 0.81
CA ILE A 41 -8.57 -8.45 1.88
C ILE A 41 -9.50 -8.91 3.00
N MET A 42 -10.70 -9.39 2.68
CA MET A 42 -11.67 -9.88 3.66
C MET A 42 -11.10 -11.05 4.47
N LEU A 43 -10.53 -12.07 3.83
CA LEU A 43 -9.93 -13.21 4.51
C LEU A 43 -8.76 -12.79 5.39
N ALA A 44 -7.85 -11.95 4.88
CA ALA A 44 -6.74 -11.41 5.66
C ALA A 44 -7.23 -10.62 6.88
N SER A 45 -8.27 -9.77 6.72
CA SER A 45 -8.86 -8.99 7.82
C SER A 45 -9.48 -9.87 8.88
N ILE A 46 -10.16 -10.97 8.50
CA ILE A 46 -10.71 -11.95 9.46
C ILE A 46 -9.59 -12.61 10.25
N VAL A 47 -8.53 -13.09 9.58
CA VAL A 47 -7.41 -13.77 10.24
C VAL A 47 -6.66 -12.81 11.17
N ILE A 48 -6.30 -11.62 10.68
CA ILE A 48 -5.60 -10.61 11.49
C ILE A 48 -6.47 -10.16 12.65
N GLY A 49 -7.76 -9.88 12.40
CA GLY A 49 -8.72 -9.54 13.43
C GLY A 49 -8.81 -10.61 14.52
N ALA A 50 -8.97 -11.87 14.14
CA ALA A 50 -9.02 -12.99 15.08
C ALA A 50 -7.73 -13.11 15.91
N LEU A 51 -6.56 -12.93 15.31
CA LEU A 51 -5.28 -12.95 16.02
C LEU A 51 -5.14 -11.79 16.99
N VAL A 52 -5.45 -10.57 16.56
CA VAL A 52 -5.33 -9.36 17.38
C VAL A 52 -6.36 -9.38 18.52
N PHE A 53 -7.64 -9.51 18.20
CA PHE A 53 -8.71 -9.51 19.21
C PHE A 53 -8.63 -10.73 20.12
N GLY A 54 -8.27 -11.90 19.59
CA GLY A 54 -8.08 -13.10 20.38
C GLY A 54 -6.93 -12.97 21.39
N SER A 55 -5.78 -12.42 20.97
CA SER A 55 -4.65 -12.18 21.88
C SER A 55 -4.97 -11.15 22.95
N LEU A 56 -5.65 -10.05 22.59
CA LEU A 56 -6.09 -9.03 23.53
C LEU A 56 -7.13 -9.58 24.51
N ALA A 57 -8.10 -10.37 24.06
CA ALA A 57 -9.10 -10.97 24.91
C ALA A 57 -8.50 -11.97 25.92
N ILE A 58 -7.47 -12.71 25.54
CA ILE A 58 -6.75 -13.62 26.45
C ILE A 58 -5.94 -12.83 27.50
N THR A 59 -5.30 -11.71 27.10
CA THR A 59 -4.42 -10.95 28.02
C THR A 59 -5.18 -10.01 28.94
N ILE A 60 -6.26 -9.41 28.47
CA ILE A 60 -7.02 -8.37 29.19
C ILE A 60 -8.28 -8.94 29.85
N GLY A 61 -8.82 -10.07 29.32
CA GLY A 61 -10.12 -10.64 29.67
C GLY A 61 -11.27 -10.02 28.88
N PHE A 62 -12.23 -10.87 28.48
CA PHE A 62 -13.38 -10.41 27.66
C PHE A 62 -14.26 -9.36 28.35
N GLY A 63 -14.40 -9.43 29.72
CA GLY A 63 -15.25 -8.53 30.49
C GLY A 63 -14.72 -7.10 30.54
N ASP A 64 -13.41 -6.93 30.57
CA ASP A 64 -12.74 -5.63 30.74
C ASP A 64 -12.28 -5.01 29.41
N PHE A 65 -12.46 -5.73 28.30
CA PHE A 65 -11.93 -5.32 27.00
C PHE A 65 -12.43 -3.94 26.59
N ALA A 66 -13.76 -3.71 26.65
CA ALA A 66 -14.34 -2.45 26.19
C ALA A 66 -13.91 -1.25 27.06
N SER A 67 -13.83 -1.41 28.38
CA SER A 67 -13.39 -0.35 29.30
C SER A 67 -11.92 -0.02 29.10
N LYS A 68 -11.06 -1.03 29.00
CA LYS A 68 -9.62 -0.83 28.81
C LYS A 68 -9.27 -0.27 27.44
N MET A 69 -10.08 -0.60 26.41
CA MET A 69 -9.94 0.03 25.09
C MET A 69 -10.36 1.50 25.10
N ALA A 70 -11.36 1.87 25.88
CA ALA A 70 -11.76 3.28 26.04
C ALA A 70 -10.66 4.11 26.73
N ASP A 71 -9.92 3.50 27.66
CA ASP A 71 -8.82 4.13 28.39
C ASP A 71 -7.45 4.01 27.69
N PHE A 72 -7.44 3.44 26.47
CA PHE A 72 -6.20 3.25 25.73
C PHE A 72 -5.68 4.58 25.16
N HIS A 73 -4.75 5.19 25.88
CA HIS A 73 -4.03 6.38 25.45
C HIS A 73 -2.53 6.13 25.49
N VAL A 74 -1.86 6.35 24.37
CA VAL A 74 -0.42 6.17 24.22
C VAL A 74 0.37 7.06 25.20
N SER A 75 -0.18 8.22 25.54
CA SER A 75 0.39 9.13 26.55
C SER A 75 0.51 8.53 27.96
N ASN A 76 -0.24 7.46 28.24
CA ASN A 76 -0.20 6.76 29.53
C ASN A 76 0.84 5.62 29.55
N PHE A 77 1.54 5.36 28.46
CA PHE A 77 2.48 4.26 28.37
C PHE A 77 3.79 4.55 29.11
N SER A 78 4.32 3.52 29.77
CA SER A 78 5.72 3.56 30.20
C SER A 78 6.63 3.60 28.98
N ILE A 79 7.86 4.08 29.15
CA ILE A 79 8.83 4.15 28.03
C ILE A 79 9.05 2.78 27.39
N ILE A 80 9.07 1.70 28.17
CA ILE A 80 9.23 0.34 27.65
C ILE A 80 8.00 -0.07 26.83
N THR A 81 6.79 0.19 27.35
CA THR A 81 5.54 -0.11 26.64
C THR A 81 5.45 0.68 25.33
N LEU A 82 5.86 1.95 25.36
CA LEU A 82 5.89 2.81 24.18
C LEU A 82 6.85 2.28 23.11
N LEU A 83 8.06 1.89 23.50
CA LEU A 83 9.04 1.32 22.57
C LEU A 83 8.54 0.00 21.96
N LEU A 84 7.91 -0.87 22.75
CA LEU A 84 7.31 -2.10 22.26
C LEU A 84 6.12 -1.83 21.33
N TYR A 85 5.30 -0.83 21.64
CA TYR A 85 4.20 -0.40 20.79
C TYR A 85 4.70 0.09 19.42
N VAL A 86 5.64 1.05 19.40
CA VAL A 86 6.22 1.59 18.16
C VAL A 86 6.92 0.50 17.35
N ALA A 87 7.68 -0.38 18.01
CA ALA A 87 8.35 -1.48 17.32
C ALA A 87 7.34 -2.48 16.74
N GLY A 88 6.30 -2.84 17.49
CA GLY A 88 5.28 -3.79 17.06
C GLY A 88 4.45 -3.27 15.89
N THR A 89 3.96 -2.02 15.98
CA THR A 89 3.17 -1.39 14.91
C THR A 89 4.00 -1.15 13.65
N SER A 90 5.27 -0.73 13.80
CA SER A 90 6.18 -0.57 12.67
C SER A 90 6.52 -1.90 11.97
N LEU A 91 6.74 -2.96 12.75
CA LEU A 91 6.98 -4.29 12.21
C LEU A 91 5.73 -4.84 11.49
N PHE A 92 4.56 -4.64 12.06
CA PHE A 92 3.30 -5.00 11.41
C PHE A 92 3.10 -4.25 10.09
N GLY A 93 3.34 -2.92 10.09
CA GLY A 93 3.32 -2.11 8.87
C GLY A 93 4.28 -2.64 7.81
N ALA A 94 5.52 -2.98 8.20
CA ALA A 94 6.52 -3.55 7.30
C ALA A 94 6.05 -4.87 6.67
N LEU A 95 5.41 -5.74 7.45
CA LEU A 95 4.85 -7.01 6.97
C LEU A 95 3.66 -6.82 6.02
N MET A 96 2.93 -5.70 6.11
CA MET A 96 1.83 -5.39 5.19
C MET A 96 2.29 -4.92 3.81
N TYR A 97 3.54 -4.50 3.63
CA TYR A 97 4.06 -4.05 2.33
C TYR A 97 4.06 -5.15 1.26
N PRO A 98 4.58 -6.38 1.52
CA PRO A 98 4.47 -7.49 0.56
C PRO A 98 3.02 -7.85 0.22
N PHE A 99 2.10 -7.77 1.19
CA PHE A 99 0.67 -7.99 0.96
C PHE A 99 0.09 -6.96 -0.01
N THR A 100 0.38 -5.67 0.23
CA THR A 100 -0.05 -4.58 -0.65
C THR A 100 0.57 -4.72 -2.05
N ALA A 101 1.83 -5.15 -2.14
CA ALA A 101 2.49 -5.44 -3.41
C ALA A 101 1.76 -6.55 -4.19
N GLY A 102 1.27 -7.58 -3.50
CA GLY A 102 0.44 -8.63 -4.11
C GLY A 102 -0.87 -8.09 -4.68
N LEU A 103 -1.55 -7.17 -4.00
CA LEU A 103 -2.77 -6.53 -4.50
C LEU A 103 -2.49 -5.65 -5.75
N ILE A 104 -1.37 -4.92 -5.76
CA ILE A 104 -0.94 -4.14 -6.92
C ILE A 104 -0.53 -5.06 -8.09
N LYS A 105 0.09 -6.21 -7.80
CA LYS A 105 0.38 -7.23 -8.80
C LYS A 105 -0.90 -7.78 -9.42
N MET A 106 -1.96 -8.06 -8.63
CA MET A 106 -3.26 -8.46 -9.17
C MET A 106 -3.80 -7.46 -10.19
N ALA A 107 -3.66 -6.14 -9.92
CA ALA A 107 -4.07 -5.11 -10.87
C ALA A 107 -3.27 -5.17 -12.18
N HIS A 108 -1.97 -5.45 -12.11
CA HIS A 108 -1.11 -5.64 -13.28
C HIS A 108 -1.50 -6.88 -14.09
N GLU A 109 -1.67 -8.03 -13.43
CA GLU A 109 -2.04 -9.29 -14.11
C GLU A 109 -3.39 -9.17 -14.81
N ALA A 110 -4.38 -8.57 -14.13
CA ALA A 110 -5.70 -8.31 -14.73
C ALA A 110 -5.65 -7.38 -15.95
N GLU A 111 -4.75 -6.40 -15.96
CA GLU A 111 -4.56 -5.49 -17.10
C GLU A 111 -3.95 -6.20 -18.29
N THR A 112 -3.03 -7.14 -18.05
CA THR A 112 -2.38 -7.94 -19.11
C THR A 112 -3.21 -9.14 -19.57
N GLY A 113 -4.42 -9.31 -19.02
CA GLY A 113 -5.34 -10.40 -19.39
C GLY A 113 -4.96 -11.75 -18.79
N ARG A 114 -4.06 -11.76 -17.80
CA ARG A 114 -3.69 -12.99 -17.07
C ARG A 114 -4.68 -13.28 -15.94
N GLU A 115 -4.76 -14.56 -15.57
CA GLU A 115 -5.66 -14.99 -14.51
C GLU A 115 -5.23 -14.46 -13.15
N VAL A 116 -6.19 -13.88 -12.40
CA VAL A 116 -5.97 -13.35 -11.05
C VAL A 116 -6.47 -14.34 -10.02
N ASN A 117 -5.61 -14.73 -9.09
CA ASN A 117 -5.95 -15.67 -8.02
C ASN A 117 -5.55 -15.14 -6.63
N LEU A 118 -6.18 -15.72 -5.59
CA LEU A 118 -5.99 -15.28 -4.20
C LEU A 118 -4.55 -15.45 -3.69
N SER A 119 -3.80 -16.42 -4.20
CA SER A 119 -2.45 -16.71 -3.72
C SER A 119 -1.46 -15.59 -4.05
N MET A 120 -1.77 -14.73 -5.03
CA MET A 120 -0.90 -13.62 -5.44
C MET A 120 -0.58 -12.63 -4.31
N ILE A 121 -1.43 -12.52 -3.28
CA ILE A 121 -1.13 -11.69 -2.10
C ILE A 121 0.10 -12.16 -1.32
N PHE A 122 0.47 -13.44 -1.49
CA PHE A 122 1.63 -14.03 -0.81
C PHE A 122 2.90 -14.10 -1.68
N ASP A 123 2.81 -13.81 -2.98
CA ASP A 123 3.92 -13.96 -3.91
C ASP A 123 5.16 -13.16 -3.47
N HIS A 124 4.94 -11.94 -2.99
CA HIS A 124 6.03 -11.07 -2.59
C HIS A 124 6.64 -11.38 -1.21
N TYR A 125 6.05 -12.28 -0.43
CA TYR A 125 6.70 -12.79 0.79
C TYR A 125 7.82 -13.78 0.51
N LYS A 126 7.83 -14.40 -0.69
CA LYS A 126 8.85 -15.36 -1.12
C LYS A 126 9.67 -14.87 -2.30
N SER A 127 9.42 -13.65 -2.78
CA SER A 127 10.12 -13.07 -3.93
C SER A 127 11.44 -12.40 -3.50
N GLU A 128 12.29 -12.15 -4.48
CA GLU A 128 13.50 -11.33 -4.33
C GLU A 128 13.24 -9.92 -3.81
N PHE A 129 12.01 -9.40 -4.04
CA PHE A 129 11.58 -8.08 -3.59
C PHE A 129 11.21 -8.01 -2.10
N PHE A 130 11.08 -9.15 -1.40
CA PHE A 130 10.66 -9.17 0.01
C PHE A 130 11.51 -8.25 0.88
N LYS A 131 12.84 -8.36 0.76
CA LYS A 131 13.78 -7.57 1.54
C LYS A 131 13.56 -6.06 1.34
N GLU A 132 13.42 -5.63 0.09
CA GLU A 132 13.27 -4.21 -0.23
C GLU A 132 11.88 -3.68 0.19
N LEU A 133 10.82 -4.46 -0.02
CA LEU A 133 9.47 -4.14 0.43
C LEU A 133 9.39 -4.03 1.96
N PHE A 134 9.93 -5.02 2.67
CA PHE A 134 9.96 -5.03 4.13
C PHE A 134 10.77 -3.85 4.68
N THR A 135 11.95 -3.58 4.11
CA THR A 135 12.80 -2.45 4.53
C THR A 135 12.12 -1.12 4.28
N ALA A 136 11.50 -0.91 3.11
CA ALA A 136 10.75 0.31 2.81
C ALA A 136 9.56 0.47 3.76
N GLY A 137 8.79 -0.59 3.98
CA GLY A 137 7.68 -0.62 4.92
C GLY A 137 8.13 -0.28 6.35
N LEU A 138 9.24 -0.85 6.81
CA LEU A 138 9.78 -0.59 8.14
C LEU A 138 10.21 0.87 8.31
N LEU A 139 10.93 1.42 7.32
CA LEU A 139 11.38 2.82 7.36
C LEU A 139 10.21 3.80 7.39
N ILE A 140 9.21 3.58 6.52
CA ILE A 140 8.04 4.45 6.43
C ILE A 140 7.17 4.31 7.68
N SER A 141 6.87 3.09 8.12
CA SER A 141 6.05 2.85 9.31
C SER A 141 6.71 3.39 10.56
N LEU A 142 8.01 3.13 10.76
CA LEU A 142 8.75 3.63 11.92
C LEU A 142 8.78 5.17 11.94
N GLY A 143 9.07 5.80 10.80
CA GLY A 143 9.05 7.26 10.69
C GLY A 143 7.66 7.85 10.97
N THR A 144 6.60 7.21 10.46
CA THR A 144 5.21 7.62 10.71
C THR A 144 4.84 7.47 12.18
N GLU A 145 5.14 6.32 12.81
CA GLU A 145 4.81 6.06 14.22
C GLU A 145 5.50 7.03 15.17
N ILE A 146 6.78 7.34 14.93
CA ILE A 146 7.50 8.34 15.75
C ILE A 146 6.78 9.69 15.70
N VAL A 147 6.36 10.12 14.52
CA VAL A 147 5.64 11.39 14.36
C VAL A 147 4.26 11.33 15.02
N VAL A 148 3.50 10.26 14.80
CA VAL A 148 2.17 10.08 15.41
C VAL A 148 2.25 10.12 16.92
N VAL A 149 3.15 9.35 17.53
CA VAL A 149 3.35 9.32 18.97
C VAL A 149 3.72 10.70 19.51
N LEU A 150 4.61 11.44 18.85
CA LEU A 150 4.95 12.80 19.25
C LEU A 150 3.71 13.71 19.32
N PHE A 151 2.85 13.69 18.30
CA PHE A 151 1.64 14.52 18.27
C PHE A 151 0.58 14.04 19.28
N GLN A 152 0.50 12.74 19.58
CA GLN A 152 -0.34 12.21 20.65
C GLN A 152 0.10 12.72 22.03
N TYR A 153 1.41 12.76 22.30
CA TYR A 153 1.93 13.36 23.54
C TYR A 153 1.66 14.86 23.66
N LEU A 154 1.58 15.56 22.52
CA LEU A 154 1.20 16.97 22.48
C LEU A 154 -0.33 17.20 22.49
N HIS A 155 -1.14 16.15 22.62
CA HIS A 155 -2.60 16.18 22.52
C HIS A 155 -3.10 16.78 21.19
N MET A 156 -2.37 16.54 20.12
CA MET A 156 -2.64 17.06 18.75
C MET A 156 -2.89 15.90 17.77
N ASP A 157 -3.71 14.92 18.16
CA ASP A 157 -3.97 13.69 17.41
C ASP A 157 -4.44 13.95 15.96
N PHE A 158 -5.23 15.00 15.78
CA PHE A 158 -5.71 15.41 14.44
C PHE A 158 -4.54 15.77 13.50
N ILE A 159 -3.53 16.47 14.01
CA ILE A 159 -2.35 16.83 13.21
C ILE A 159 -1.53 15.58 12.91
N GLY A 160 -1.34 14.69 13.88
CA GLY A 160 -0.70 13.39 13.67
C GLY A 160 -1.38 12.59 12.54
N THR A 161 -2.70 12.57 12.53
CA THR A 161 -3.50 11.92 11.47
C THR A 161 -3.25 12.56 10.10
N ILE A 162 -3.27 13.87 9.99
CA ILE A 162 -2.98 14.58 8.72
C ILE A 162 -1.59 14.23 8.20
N ILE A 163 -0.58 14.22 9.08
CA ILE A 163 0.79 13.89 8.70
C ILE A 163 0.90 12.42 8.25
N THR A 164 0.18 11.50 8.89
CA THR A 164 0.12 10.09 8.45
C THR A 164 -0.36 9.98 7.00
N TYR A 165 -1.46 10.65 6.66
CA TYR A 165 -1.96 10.66 5.28
C TYR A 165 -1.00 11.38 4.31
N ALA A 166 -0.31 12.43 4.76
CA ALA A 166 0.69 13.10 3.95
C ALA A 166 1.88 12.18 3.65
N ILE A 167 2.38 11.43 4.64
CA ILE A 167 3.45 10.44 4.44
C ILE A 167 2.99 9.34 3.48
N ALA A 168 1.79 8.77 3.68
CA ALA A 168 1.23 7.77 2.78
C ALA A 168 1.10 8.30 1.34
N PHE A 169 0.69 9.55 1.18
CA PHE A 169 0.58 10.22 -0.13
C PHE A 169 1.93 10.35 -0.83
N ILE A 170 2.95 10.88 -0.14
CA ILE A 170 4.27 11.11 -0.78
C ILE A 170 5.01 9.80 -1.06
N THR A 171 4.65 8.70 -0.41
CA THR A 171 5.26 7.38 -0.58
C THR A 171 4.43 6.41 -1.43
N VAL A 172 3.38 6.90 -2.09
CA VAL A 172 2.40 6.08 -2.83
C VAL A 172 3.01 5.20 -3.93
N PHE A 173 4.08 5.65 -4.57
CA PHE A 173 4.76 4.91 -5.63
C PHE A 173 5.87 3.99 -5.13
N THR A 174 6.17 3.95 -3.83
CA THR A 174 7.27 3.16 -3.29
C THR A 174 7.14 1.68 -3.64
N ILE A 175 5.98 1.08 -3.44
CA ILE A 175 5.75 -0.34 -3.74
C ILE A 175 5.85 -0.62 -5.26
N PRO A 176 5.13 0.09 -6.14
CA PRO A 176 5.28 -0.09 -7.59
C PRO A 176 6.72 0.09 -8.09
N LEU A 177 7.47 1.06 -7.53
CA LEU A 177 8.87 1.29 -7.87
C LEU A 177 9.78 0.12 -7.47
N ILE A 178 9.46 -0.59 -6.40
CA ILE A 178 10.20 -1.81 -6.00
C ILE A 178 9.84 -2.97 -6.91
N ILE A 179 8.55 -3.29 -7.07
CA ILE A 179 8.14 -4.53 -7.75
C ILE A 179 8.24 -4.48 -9.27
N PHE A 180 8.04 -3.32 -9.89
CA PHE A 180 8.13 -3.15 -11.34
C PHE A 180 9.43 -2.46 -11.76
N GLY A 181 9.96 -1.57 -10.91
CA GLY A 181 11.16 -0.81 -11.19
C GLY A 181 12.44 -1.37 -10.59
N GLN A 182 12.36 -2.45 -9.82
CA GLN A 182 13.49 -3.11 -9.15
C GLN A 182 14.35 -2.15 -8.32
N ASN A 183 13.76 -1.10 -7.79
CA ASN A 183 14.46 -0.12 -6.95
C ASN A 183 14.73 -0.70 -5.57
N LYS A 184 15.85 -0.30 -4.97
CA LYS A 184 16.11 -0.54 -3.54
C LYS A 184 15.16 0.31 -2.69
N ALA A 185 14.90 -0.11 -1.46
CA ALA A 185 13.93 0.53 -0.55
C ALA A 185 14.08 2.05 -0.48
N MET A 186 15.26 2.55 -0.13
CA MET A 186 15.50 3.99 0.00
C MET A 186 15.38 4.74 -1.34
N GLU A 187 15.87 4.14 -2.42
CA GLU A 187 15.76 4.71 -3.77
C GLU A 187 14.28 4.80 -4.20
N ALA A 188 13.47 3.77 -3.90
CA ALA A 188 12.03 3.77 -4.18
C ALA A 188 11.29 4.87 -3.40
N ILE A 189 11.62 5.07 -2.12
CA ILE A 189 11.02 6.14 -1.30
C ILE A 189 11.35 7.50 -1.89
N LEU A 190 12.63 7.78 -2.17
CA LEU A 190 13.06 9.07 -2.71
C LEU A 190 12.49 9.32 -4.11
N ASN A 191 12.45 8.30 -4.96
CA ASN A 191 11.86 8.39 -6.29
C ASN A 191 10.34 8.59 -6.23
N SER A 192 9.63 7.95 -5.28
CA SER A 192 8.21 8.17 -5.05
C SER A 192 7.92 9.63 -4.75
N ILE A 193 8.66 10.22 -3.80
CA ILE A 193 8.54 11.63 -3.43
C ILE A 193 8.80 12.54 -4.64
N ALA A 194 9.92 12.31 -5.33
CA ALA A 194 10.32 13.14 -6.47
C ALA A 194 9.31 13.10 -7.63
N LEU A 195 8.77 11.92 -7.95
CA LEU A 195 7.78 11.76 -8.99
C LEU A 195 6.45 12.40 -8.59
N LEU A 196 5.98 12.18 -7.37
CA LEU A 196 4.71 12.73 -6.91
C LEU A 196 4.68 14.27 -7.01
N PHE A 197 5.75 14.95 -6.61
CA PHE A 197 5.82 16.40 -6.64
C PHE A 197 5.81 17.02 -8.04
N LYS A 198 5.89 16.21 -9.11
CA LYS A 198 5.73 16.72 -10.49
C LYS A 198 4.27 17.00 -10.85
N GLN A 199 3.31 16.19 -10.31
CA GLN A 199 1.88 16.36 -10.54
C GLN A 199 1.04 16.03 -9.28
N PRO A 200 1.29 16.72 -8.14
CA PRO A 200 0.69 16.34 -6.86
C PRO A 200 -0.83 16.47 -6.86
N PHE A 201 -1.38 17.48 -7.51
CA PHE A 201 -2.83 17.72 -7.50
C PHE A 201 -3.61 16.66 -8.28
N VAL A 202 -3.12 16.25 -9.45
CA VAL A 202 -3.79 15.22 -10.26
C VAL A 202 -3.78 13.88 -9.52
N ILE A 203 -2.64 13.53 -8.93
CA ILE A 203 -2.50 12.29 -8.14
C ILE A 203 -3.41 12.35 -6.91
N LEU A 204 -3.41 13.47 -6.17
CA LEU A 204 -4.25 13.65 -4.99
C LEU A 204 -5.73 13.47 -5.33
N ILE A 205 -6.21 14.12 -6.39
CA ILE A 205 -7.62 14.03 -6.81
C ILE A 205 -7.96 12.59 -7.22
N ALA A 206 -7.08 11.91 -7.97
CA ALA A 206 -7.29 10.52 -8.35
C ALA A 206 -7.42 9.60 -7.11
N LEU A 207 -6.58 9.81 -6.09
CA LEU A 207 -6.63 9.05 -4.84
C LEU A 207 -7.86 9.38 -4.00
N ILE A 208 -8.27 10.65 -3.93
CA ILE A 208 -9.51 11.05 -3.26
C ILE A 208 -10.72 10.40 -3.93
N VAL A 209 -10.81 10.44 -5.26
CA VAL A 209 -11.91 9.81 -6.01
C VAL A 209 -11.94 8.30 -5.76
N SER A 210 -10.80 7.62 -5.84
CA SER A 210 -10.75 6.18 -5.54
C SER A 210 -11.11 5.87 -4.09
N GLY A 211 -10.70 6.71 -3.15
CA GLY A 211 -11.10 6.61 -1.73
C GLY A 211 -12.59 6.80 -1.53
N LEU A 212 -13.22 7.76 -2.20
CA LEU A 212 -14.66 7.97 -2.15
C LEU A 212 -15.42 6.76 -2.71
N ILE A 213 -14.96 6.18 -3.83
CA ILE A 213 -15.55 4.95 -4.39
C ILE A 213 -15.39 3.79 -3.39
N ALA A 214 -14.22 3.63 -2.77
CA ALA A 214 -14.00 2.62 -1.75
C ALA A 214 -14.95 2.79 -0.56
N PHE A 215 -15.20 4.04 -0.15
CA PHE A 215 -16.08 4.37 0.98
C PHE A 215 -17.56 4.02 0.73
N VAL A 216 -18.01 4.05 -0.53
CA VAL A 216 -19.39 3.64 -0.89
C VAL A 216 -19.69 2.20 -0.45
N GLY A 217 -18.66 1.34 -0.39
CA GLY A 217 -18.81 -0.03 0.09
C GLY A 217 -19.29 -0.15 1.55
N ILE A 218 -19.13 0.88 2.38
CA ILE A 218 -19.64 0.88 3.76
C ILE A 218 -21.18 0.86 3.76
N ILE A 219 -21.81 1.52 2.78
CA ILE A 219 -23.28 1.57 2.64
C ILE A 219 -23.84 0.16 2.37
N ALA A 220 -23.07 -0.70 1.73
CA ALA A 220 -23.43 -2.11 1.47
C ALA A 220 -23.12 -3.01 2.70
N LEU A 221 -23.73 -2.73 3.87
CA LEU A 221 -23.65 -3.53 5.09
C LEU A 221 -22.22 -3.75 5.64
N CYS A 222 -21.31 -2.80 5.48
CA CYS A 222 -19.91 -2.85 5.87
C CYS A 222 -19.07 -3.96 5.16
N ILE A 223 -19.69 -5.04 4.70
CA ILE A 223 -18.99 -6.11 3.94
C ILE A 223 -18.57 -5.59 2.57
N GLY A 224 -19.34 -4.69 1.97
CA GLY A 224 -19.06 -4.11 0.66
C GLY A 224 -17.71 -3.38 0.59
N ILE A 225 -17.20 -2.85 1.71
CA ILE A 225 -15.92 -2.14 1.74
C ILE A 225 -14.77 -3.04 1.29
N PHE A 226 -14.76 -4.33 1.64
CA PHE A 226 -13.72 -5.25 1.22
C PHE A 226 -13.65 -5.36 -0.32
N PHE A 227 -14.81 -5.29 -0.99
CA PHE A 227 -14.90 -5.41 -2.44
C PHE A 227 -14.72 -4.07 -3.16
N THR A 228 -14.87 -2.93 -2.48
CA THR A 228 -14.65 -1.61 -3.09
C THR A 228 -13.23 -1.08 -2.86
N VAL A 229 -12.57 -1.43 -1.75
CA VAL A 229 -11.16 -1.04 -1.46
C VAL A 229 -10.17 -1.41 -2.57
N PRO A 230 -10.31 -2.53 -3.33
CA PRO A 230 -9.41 -2.83 -4.44
C PRO A 230 -9.26 -1.73 -5.50
N ILE A 231 -10.22 -0.78 -5.62
CA ILE A 231 -10.10 0.38 -6.51
C ILE A 231 -8.85 1.22 -6.19
N VAL A 232 -8.46 1.33 -4.92
CA VAL A 232 -7.29 2.09 -4.50
C VAL A 232 -6.01 1.47 -5.06
N TYR A 233 -5.89 0.14 -5.01
CA TYR A 233 -4.72 -0.57 -5.55
C TYR A 233 -4.68 -0.56 -7.08
N SER A 234 -5.84 -0.64 -7.73
CA SER A 234 -5.95 -0.39 -9.17
C SER A 234 -5.47 1.02 -9.52
N THR A 235 -5.85 2.03 -8.73
CA THR A 235 -5.41 3.41 -8.95
C THR A 235 -3.91 3.56 -8.75
N TYR A 236 -3.30 2.93 -7.74
CA TYR A 236 -1.84 2.93 -7.55
C TYR A 236 -1.11 2.34 -8.76
N TYR A 237 -1.59 1.21 -9.26
CA TYR A 237 -1.03 0.58 -10.45
C TYR A 237 -1.19 1.45 -11.70
N ILE A 238 -2.39 1.97 -11.96
CA ILE A 238 -2.69 2.78 -13.15
C ILE A 238 -1.90 4.09 -13.14
N LEU A 239 -1.79 4.77 -12.00
CA LEU A 239 -0.94 5.96 -11.86
C LEU A 239 0.52 5.64 -12.21
N TYR A 240 1.07 4.58 -11.62
CA TYR A 240 2.43 4.14 -11.90
C TYR A 240 2.63 3.80 -13.38
N LYS A 241 1.72 3.01 -13.96
CA LYS A 241 1.73 2.62 -15.37
C LYS A 241 1.73 3.84 -16.30
N ASN A 242 0.90 4.85 -16.02
CA ASN A 242 0.80 6.05 -16.86
C ASN A 242 2.01 6.98 -16.69
N ILE A 243 2.68 6.98 -15.54
CA ILE A 243 3.86 7.82 -15.28
C ILE A 243 5.13 7.15 -15.77
N VAL A 244 5.39 5.94 -15.27
CA VAL A 244 6.67 5.26 -15.47
C VAL A 244 6.58 4.22 -16.59
N GLY A 245 5.41 3.63 -16.77
CA GLY A 245 5.23 2.44 -17.63
C GLY A 245 5.64 1.16 -16.92
N VAL A 246 5.07 0.06 -17.36
CA VAL A 246 5.44 -1.29 -16.91
C VAL A 246 5.87 -2.07 -18.15
N GLU A 247 7.09 -2.59 -18.15
CA GLU A 247 7.55 -3.47 -19.22
C GLU A 247 6.83 -4.80 -19.08
N ASN A 248 5.97 -5.10 -20.03
CA ASN A 248 5.39 -6.44 -20.15
C ASN A 248 6.51 -7.36 -20.66
N LYS A 249 7.08 -8.19 -19.79
CA LYS A 249 7.84 -9.35 -20.26
C LYS A 249 6.84 -10.24 -20.98
N THR A 250 6.87 -10.25 -22.29
CA THR A 250 6.13 -11.21 -23.10
C THR A 250 6.79 -12.57 -22.95
N GLU A 251 6.00 -13.66 -22.96
CA GLU A 251 6.51 -15.05 -22.92
C GLU A 251 7.55 -15.34 -24.02
N ILE A 252 7.62 -14.48 -25.04
CA ILE A 252 8.61 -14.52 -26.11
C ILE A 252 10.02 -14.16 -25.58
N ASP A 253 10.15 -13.29 -24.58
CA ASP A 253 11.44 -12.91 -24.00
C ASP A 253 12.03 -14.06 -23.15
N ASP A 254 11.18 -14.88 -22.53
CA ASP A 254 11.60 -16.06 -21.77
C ASP A 254 12.06 -17.21 -22.70
N ILE A 255 11.47 -17.32 -23.91
CA ILE A 255 11.88 -18.32 -24.90
C ILE A 255 13.22 -17.93 -25.58
N GLY A 256 13.46 -16.63 -25.78
CA GLY A 256 14.71 -16.11 -26.33
C GLY A 256 15.92 -16.36 -25.43
N SER A 257 15.73 -16.35 -24.10
CA SER A 257 16.82 -16.59 -23.14
C SER A 257 17.24 -18.06 -22.99
N ILE A 258 16.41 -19.01 -23.50
CA ILE A 258 16.72 -20.46 -23.47
C ILE A 258 17.50 -20.88 -24.72
N SER A 259 17.53 -20.07 -25.78
CA SER A 259 18.24 -20.40 -27.03
C SER A 259 19.74 -20.06 -27.02
N ASP A 260 20.26 -19.45 -25.98
CA ASP A 260 21.69 -19.07 -25.84
C ASP A 260 22.42 -19.96 -24.81
N LEU A 261 21.90 -21.13 -24.49
CA LEU A 261 22.55 -22.24 -23.79
C LEU A 261 22.72 -23.43 -24.75
#